data_29105d71c6d5132c58d6d8259ee151dc
#
_entry.id   29105d71c6d5132c58d6d8259ee151dc
#
_cell.length_a   1.000
_cell.length_b   1.000
_cell.length_c   1.000
_cell.angle_alpha   90.00
_cell.angle_beta   90.00
_cell.angle_gamma   90.00
#
_symmetry.space_group_name_H-M   'P 1'
#
loop_
_entity.id
_entity.type
_entity.pdbx_description
1 polymer ?
#
loop_
_entity_poly.entity_id
_entity_poly.type
_entity_poly.pdbx_seq_one_letter_code
_entity_poly.pdbx_strand_id
1 'polypeptide(L)'
;IAPFLNALEKRPRLSAFTATATKTVRDDIIRLIGLREPHAILTGFDRPNLFLEVRRPKDRDAELRRFLEEHKGQSGIVYCGTRKGVEEVTRMLQDCGVDAVGYHAGMGDEMRSRAQEDFVSDRSPVIVATNAFGMGIDKSNVSFVVHYNMPKDLESYYQEAGRAGRDGEEAACCLLYQPSDVRLNSFLIDHAQDESQLDEQTRQIVSDRAKERLKRMTLYATQGGCLRTKILEYFGEKPP
;
A
#
# COMPACT_ATOMS: atom_id res chain seq x y z
N ILE A 1 -0.21 -7.02 -23.56
CA ILE A 1 -1.29 -8.06 -23.59
C ILE A 1 -2.02 -8.01 -24.92
N ALA A 2 -2.57 -6.86 -25.36
CA ALA A 2 -3.36 -6.79 -26.61
C ALA A 2 -2.60 -7.30 -27.86
N PRO A 3 -1.33 -6.91 -28.13
CA PRO A 3 -0.59 -7.46 -29.28
C PRO A 3 -0.43 -8.99 -29.23
N PHE A 4 -0.18 -9.53 -28.04
CA PHE A 4 -0.09 -10.98 -27.85
C PHE A 4 -1.43 -11.68 -28.18
N LEU A 5 -2.54 -11.15 -27.68
CA LEU A 5 -3.87 -11.70 -27.95
C LEU A 5 -4.25 -11.66 -29.42
N ASN A 6 -3.82 -10.63 -30.13
CA ASN A 6 -4.07 -10.46 -31.56
C ASN A 6 -3.19 -11.37 -32.43
N ALA A 7 -2.08 -11.88 -31.90
CA ALA A 7 -1.20 -12.83 -32.59
C ALA A 7 -1.65 -14.30 -32.45
N LEU A 8 -2.65 -14.58 -31.61
CA LEU A 8 -3.17 -15.94 -31.43
C LEU A 8 -4.18 -16.27 -32.54
N GLU A 9 -4.05 -17.47 -33.16
CA GLU A 9 -4.99 -17.99 -34.16
C GLU A 9 -6.43 -18.04 -33.62
N LYS A 10 -6.57 -18.41 -32.34
CA LYS A 10 -7.85 -18.48 -31.64
C LYS A 10 -7.78 -17.68 -30.34
N ARG A 11 -8.64 -16.68 -30.22
CA ARG A 11 -8.73 -15.86 -29.05
C ARG A 11 -9.22 -16.68 -27.83
N PRO A 12 -8.48 -16.74 -26.71
CA PRO A 12 -8.91 -17.44 -25.51
C PRO A 12 -10.04 -16.66 -24.78
N ARG A 13 -10.69 -17.32 -23.82
CA ARG A 13 -11.52 -16.62 -22.82
C ARG A 13 -10.60 -15.80 -21.93
N LEU A 14 -10.98 -14.56 -21.65
CA LEU A 14 -10.20 -13.62 -20.85
C LEU A 14 -10.92 -13.29 -19.57
N SER A 15 -10.19 -13.32 -18.47
CA SER A 15 -10.64 -12.81 -17.16
C SER A 15 -9.60 -11.84 -16.63
N ALA A 16 -10.06 -10.70 -16.08
CA ALA A 16 -9.21 -9.71 -15.45
C ALA A 16 -9.62 -9.58 -13.98
N PHE A 17 -8.66 -9.67 -13.08
CA PHE A 17 -8.86 -9.54 -11.63
C PHE A 17 -8.01 -8.40 -11.11
N THR A 18 -8.57 -7.58 -10.24
CA THR A 18 -7.87 -6.49 -9.57
C THR A 18 -8.45 -6.28 -8.18
N ALA A 19 -7.60 -5.97 -7.22
CA ALA A 19 -8.01 -5.68 -5.85
C ALA A 19 -8.50 -4.23 -5.68
N THR A 20 -8.00 -3.31 -6.51
CA THR A 20 -8.24 -1.86 -6.37
C THR A 20 -8.36 -1.23 -7.75
N ALA A 21 -9.56 -1.08 -8.26
CA ALA A 21 -9.78 -0.39 -9.52
C ALA A 21 -10.88 0.65 -9.35
N THR A 22 -10.52 1.93 -9.51
CA THR A 22 -11.51 2.98 -9.71
C THR A 22 -12.33 2.73 -10.97
N LYS A 23 -13.50 3.38 -11.11
CA LYS A 23 -14.33 3.23 -12.31
C LYS A 23 -13.53 3.45 -13.60
N THR A 24 -12.71 4.50 -13.63
CA THR A 24 -11.86 4.83 -14.79
C THR A 24 -10.89 3.69 -15.12
N VAL A 25 -10.24 3.10 -14.11
CA VAL A 25 -9.30 2.00 -14.31
C VAL A 25 -10.01 0.74 -14.83
N ARG A 26 -11.22 0.46 -14.35
CA ARG A 26 -12.04 -0.68 -14.86
C ARG A 26 -12.41 -0.49 -16.32
N ASP A 27 -12.87 0.72 -16.68
CA ASP A 27 -13.22 1.06 -18.06
C ASP A 27 -12.00 0.93 -18.99
N ASP A 28 -10.82 1.36 -18.51
CA ASP A 28 -9.55 1.20 -19.22
C ASP A 28 -9.15 -0.28 -19.37
N ILE A 29 -9.30 -1.11 -18.35
CA ILE A 29 -9.03 -2.56 -18.43
C ILE A 29 -9.92 -3.20 -19.51
N ILE A 30 -11.22 -2.94 -19.49
CA ILE A 30 -12.17 -3.46 -20.47
C ILE A 30 -11.74 -3.07 -21.89
N ARG A 31 -11.43 -1.80 -22.10
CA ARG A 31 -11.04 -1.25 -23.41
C ARG A 31 -9.69 -1.77 -23.88
N LEU A 32 -8.65 -1.69 -23.05
CA LEU A 32 -7.27 -2.01 -23.44
C LEU A 32 -7.02 -3.50 -23.65
N ILE A 33 -7.69 -4.36 -22.88
CA ILE A 33 -7.63 -5.82 -23.07
C ILE A 33 -8.65 -6.27 -24.15
N GLY A 34 -9.59 -5.38 -24.49
CA GLY A 34 -10.65 -5.66 -25.45
C GLY A 34 -11.60 -6.76 -24.98
N LEU A 35 -12.04 -6.69 -23.72
CA LEU A 35 -13.02 -7.63 -23.18
C LEU A 35 -14.35 -7.47 -23.95
N ARG A 36 -14.94 -8.58 -24.38
CA ARG A 36 -16.20 -8.61 -25.14
C ARG A 36 -17.33 -8.93 -24.17
N GLU A 37 -18.29 -8.00 -24.02
CA GLU A 37 -19.46 -8.16 -23.13
C GLU A 37 -19.06 -8.71 -21.73
N PRO A 38 -18.12 -8.08 -21.01
CA PRO A 38 -17.60 -8.63 -19.78
C PRO A 38 -18.68 -8.64 -18.69
N HIS A 39 -18.79 -9.75 -17.98
CA HIS A 39 -19.51 -9.78 -16.71
C HIS A 39 -18.62 -9.20 -15.63
N ALA A 40 -18.95 -7.99 -15.12
CA ALA A 40 -18.18 -7.30 -14.08
C ALA A 40 -18.80 -7.56 -12.70
N ILE A 41 -17.98 -8.13 -11.80
CA ILE A 41 -18.37 -8.36 -10.40
C ILE A 41 -17.55 -7.39 -9.54
N LEU A 42 -18.24 -6.68 -8.64
CA LEU A 42 -17.67 -5.75 -7.68
C LEU A 42 -18.09 -6.21 -6.28
N THR A 43 -17.10 -6.46 -5.42
CA THR A 43 -17.34 -6.94 -4.04
C THR A 43 -17.39 -5.83 -3.01
N GLY A 44 -17.21 -4.56 -3.43
CA GLY A 44 -17.15 -3.41 -2.54
C GLY A 44 -15.77 -3.16 -1.94
N PHE A 45 -15.60 -1.95 -1.40
CA PHE A 45 -14.36 -1.50 -0.75
C PHE A 45 -14.53 -1.31 0.76
N ASP A 46 -15.72 -1.53 1.30
CA ASP A 46 -15.92 -1.41 2.74
C ASP A 46 -15.27 -2.58 3.50
N ARG A 47 -14.48 -2.24 4.49
CA ARG A 47 -13.83 -3.16 5.41
C ARG A 47 -14.18 -2.73 6.84
N PRO A 48 -15.36 -3.09 7.34
CA PRO A 48 -15.89 -2.61 8.63
C PRO A 48 -15.00 -3.01 9.82
N ASN A 49 -14.26 -4.08 9.70
CA ASN A 49 -13.32 -4.57 10.73
C ASN A 49 -12.00 -3.79 10.81
N LEU A 50 -11.71 -2.85 9.89
CA LEU A 50 -10.51 -2.04 9.95
C LEU A 50 -10.78 -0.73 10.71
N PHE A 51 -10.04 -0.46 11.76
CA PHE A 51 -10.00 0.84 12.41
C PHE A 51 -8.94 1.71 11.72
N LEU A 52 -9.38 2.79 11.07
CA LEU A 52 -8.51 3.70 10.31
C LEU A 52 -8.22 4.95 11.12
N GLU A 53 -6.95 5.29 11.31
CA GLU A 53 -6.55 6.52 12.00
C GLU A 53 -5.37 7.21 11.30
N VAL A 54 -5.27 8.53 11.52
CA VAL A 54 -4.13 9.35 11.11
C VAL A 54 -3.61 10.08 12.34
N ARG A 55 -2.39 9.77 12.75
CA ARG A 55 -1.66 10.48 13.80
C ARG A 55 -0.67 11.45 13.16
N ARG A 56 -0.45 12.61 13.80
CA ARG A 56 0.46 13.66 13.29
C ARG A 56 1.52 13.98 14.34
N PRO A 57 2.43 13.05 14.60
CA PRO A 57 3.41 13.16 15.65
C PRO A 57 4.51 14.17 15.29
N LYS A 58 5.05 14.87 16.32
CA LYS A 58 6.30 15.61 16.20
C LYS A 58 7.49 14.65 16.11
N ASP A 59 7.48 13.60 16.94
CA ASP A 59 8.45 12.51 16.96
C ASP A 59 7.74 11.22 16.49
N ARG A 60 8.09 10.79 15.27
CA ARG A 60 7.48 9.61 14.63
C ARG A 60 7.96 8.31 15.26
N ASP A 61 9.22 8.27 15.70
CA ASP A 61 9.79 7.08 16.32
C ASP A 61 9.16 6.81 17.69
N ALA A 62 9.00 7.86 18.49
CA ALA A 62 8.30 7.75 19.76
C ALA A 62 6.84 7.32 19.59
N GLU A 63 6.17 7.83 18.56
CA GLU A 63 4.78 7.47 18.25
C GLU A 63 4.65 6.02 17.78
N LEU A 64 5.57 5.55 16.93
CA LEU A 64 5.59 4.15 16.49
C LEU A 64 5.80 3.22 17.68
N ARG A 65 6.76 3.52 18.56
CA ARG A 65 7.00 2.70 19.77
C ARG A 65 5.76 2.66 20.66
N ARG A 66 5.08 3.80 20.87
CA ARG A 66 3.83 3.86 21.65
C ARG A 66 2.75 3.00 21.02
N PHE A 67 2.55 3.10 19.70
CA PHE A 67 1.59 2.28 18.99
C PHE A 67 1.88 0.78 19.15
N LEU A 68 3.14 0.36 19.01
CA LEU A 68 3.52 -1.04 19.17
C LEU A 68 3.36 -1.56 20.61
N GLU A 69 3.55 -0.71 21.63
CA GLU A 69 3.26 -1.10 23.01
C GLU A 69 1.76 -1.24 23.26
N GLU A 70 0.91 -0.38 22.65
CA GLU A 70 -0.56 -0.51 22.67
C GLU A 70 -1.03 -1.83 22.00
N HIS A 71 -0.23 -2.39 21.06
CA HIS A 71 -0.52 -3.61 20.30
C HIS A 71 0.45 -4.76 20.62
N LYS A 72 1.00 -4.78 21.82
CA LYS A 72 1.99 -5.78 22.25
C LYS A 72 1.47 -7.20 22.11
N GLY A 73 2.29 -8.07 21.54
CA GLY A 73 1.94 -9.49 21.32
C GLY A 73 1.09 -9.73 20.07
N GLN A 74 0.77 -8.69 19.32
CA GLN A 74 0.07 -8.81 18.05
C GLN A 74 1.04 -8.80 16.87
N SER A 75 0.62 -9.39 15.74
CA SER A 75 1.40 -9.43 14.50
C SER A 75 1.02 -8.27 13.58
N GLY A 76 2.02 -7.60 12.99
CA GLY A 76 1.73 -6.46 12.14
C GLY A 76 2.84 -6.03 11.20
N ILE A 77 2.50 -5.09 10.32
CA ILE A 77 3.36 -4.59 9.25
C ILE A 77 3.61 -3.09 9.46
N VAL A 78 4.86 -2.65 9.36
CA VAL A 78 5.26 -1.23 9.35
C VAL A 78 5.80 -0.87 7.98
N TYR A 79 5.09 -0.03 7.24
CA TYR A 79 5.52 0.41 5.92
C TYR A 79 6.37 1.67 5.97
N CYS A 80 7.58 1.61 5.39
CA CYS A 80 8.51 2.73 5.24
C CYS A 80 8.65 3.13 3.76
N GLY A 81 8.86 4.42 3.52
CA GLY A 81 8.97 4.98 2.16
C GLY A 81 10.28 4.67 1.44
N THR A 82 11.34 4.28 2.17
CA THR A 82 12.68 4.02 1.61
C THR A 82 13.33 2.78 2.22
N ARG A 83 14.28 2.16 1.48
CA ARG A 83 15.10 1.04 1.97
C ARG A 83 15.86 1.40 3.25
N LYS A 84 16.52 2.57 3.23
CA LYS A 84 17.24 3.10 4.41
C LYS A 84 16.31 3.27 5.61
N GLY A 85 15.09 3.79 5.39
CA GLY A 85 14.07 3.90 6.44
C GLY A 85 13.68 2.55 7.04
N VAL A 86 13.57 1.49 6.22
CA VAL A 86 13.33 0.13 6.72
C VAL A 86 14.45 -0.32 7.65
N GLU A 87 15.73 -0.14 7.24
CA GLU A 87 16.88 -0.55 8.05
C GLU A 87 16.97 0.23 9.37
N GLU A 88 16.74 1.56 9.32
CA GLU A 88 16.78 2.44 10.49
C GLU A 88 15.65 2.12 11.49
N VAL A 89 14.41 1.98 11.00
CA VAL A 89 13.26 1.66 11.85
C VAL A 89 13.37 0.24 12.42
N THR A 90 13.81 -0.74 11.61
CA THR A 90 14.02 -2.12 12.12
C THR A 90 15.02 -2.12 13.26
N ARG A 91 16.16 -1.47 13.09
CA ARG A 91 17.21 -1.39 14.13
C ARG A 91 16.66 -0.70 15.38
N MET A 92 15.99 0.45 15.24
CA MET A 92 15.39 1.18 16.35
C MET A 92 14.40 0.32 17.15
N LEU A 93 13.58 -0.48 16.47
CA LEU A 93 12.63 -1.38 17.12
C LEU A 93 13.35 -2.52 17.86
N GLN A 94 14.36 -3.13 17.25
CA GLN A 94 15.18 -4.17 17.86
C GLN A 94 15.93 -3.67 19.11
N ASP A 95 16.50 -2.45 19.03
CA ASP A 95 17.16 -1.78 20.17
C ASP A 95 16.20 -1.52 21.35
N CYS A 96 14.91 -1.40 21.06
CA CYS A 96 13.84 -1.27 22.05
C CYS A 96 13.25 -2.61 22.50
N GLY A 97 13.82 -3.75 22.08
CA GLY A 97 13.36 -5.08 22.46
C GLY A 97 12.12 -5.58 21.71
N VAL A 98 11.75 -4.93 20.60
CA VAL A 98 10.69 -5.42 19.70
C VAL A 98 11.31 -6.44 18.73
N ASP A 99 10.73 -7.63 18.67
CA ASP A 99 11.14 -8.64 17.70
C ASP A 99 10.61 -8.27 16.31
N ALA A 100 11.46 -7.61 15.52
CA ALA A 100 11.14 -7.06 14.22
C ALA A 100 12.16 -7.47 13.17
N VAL A 101 11.69 -7.74 11.95
CA VAL A 101 12.53 -8.03 10.78
C VAL A 101 12.30 -7.02 9.67
N GLY A 102 13.37 -6.67 8.93
CA GLY A 102 13.31 -5.76 7.81
C GLY A 102 13.10 -6.49 6.48
N TYR A 103 12.37 -5.87 5.54
CA TYR A 103 12.17 -6.40 4.19
C TYR A 103 12.16 -5.30 3.14
N HIS A 104 13.06 -5.36 2.16
CA HIS A 104 13.05 -4.46 1.00
C HIS A 104 13.76 -5.08 -0.22
N ALA A 105 13.48 -4.58 -1.40
CA ALA A 105 13.99 -5.12 -2.67
C ALA A 105 15.54 -5.04 -2.83
N GLY A 106 16.24 -4.27 -2.00
CA GLY A 106 17.70 -4.21 -1.98
C GLY A 106 18.38 -5.34 -1.22
N MET A 107 17.62 -6.18 -0.50
CA MET A 107 18.15 -7.35 0.22
C MET A 107 18.35 -8.52 -0.74
N GLY A 108 19.31 -9.39 -0.43
CA GLY A 108 19.49 -10.66 -1.14
C GLY A 108 18.27 -11.59 -0.98
N ASP A 109 18.07 -12.50 -1.93
CA ASP A 109 16.89 -13.36 -1.99
C ASP A 109 16.73 -14.24 -0.75
N GLU A 110 17.83 -14.80 -0.23
CA GLU A 110 17.82 -15.62 1.00
C GLU A 110 17.35 -14.81 2.21
N MET A 111 17.86 -13.58 2.37
CA MET A 111 17.47 -12.72 3.48
C MET A 111 15.99 -12.33 3.38
N ARG A 112 15.49 -12.06 2.18
CA ARG A 112 14.08 -11.75 1.95
C ARG A 112 13.18 -12.94 2.28
N SER A 113 13.55 -14.14 1.81
CA SER A 113 12.82 -15.37 2.08
C SER A 113 12.77 -15.66 3.58
N ARG A 114 13.91 -15.54 4.27
CA ARG A 114 13.97 -15.75 5.71
C ARG A 114 13.11 -14.73 6.48
N ALA A 115 13.22 -13.44 6.19
CA ALA A 115 12.41 -12.42 6.85
C ALA A 115 10.90 -12.65 6.63
N GLN A 116 10.52 -13.07 5.44
CA GLN A 116 9.14 -13.44 5.13
C GLN A 116 8.69 -14.67 5.91
N GLU A 117 9.50 -15.73 5.97
CA GLU A 117 9.19 -16.95 6.73
C GLU A 117 9.09 -16.66 8.22
N ASP A 118 9.98 -15.84 8.78
CA ASP A 118 9.96 -15.46 10.20
C ASP A 118 8.68 -14.70 10.53
N PHE A 119 8.24 -13.80 9.67
CA PHE A 119 6.98 -13.07 9.84
C PHE A 119 5.75 -13.98 9.67
N VAL A 120 5.69 -14.82 8.64
CA VAL A 120 4.55 -15.70 8.37
C VAL A 120 4.36 -16.73 9.47
N SER A 121 5.46 -17.25 10.03
CA SER A 121 5.45 -18.26 11.11
C SER A 121 5.37 -17.68 12.52
N ASP A 122 5.11 -16.38 12.67
CA ASP A 122 5.07 -15.66 13.96
C ASP A 122 6.37 -15.75 14.79
N ARG A 123 7.51 -16.13 14.18
CA ARG A 123 8.83 -16.02 14.82
C ARG A 123 9.22 -14.57 15.06
N SER A 124 8.90 -13.68 14.11
CA SER A 124 9.03 -12.25 14.27
C SER A 124 7.67 -11.60 13.99
N PRO A 125 6.94 -11.16 15.03
CA PRO A 125 5.58 -10.66 14.87
C PRO A 125 5.50 -9.33 14.12
N VAL A 126 6.59 -8.57 14.06
CA VAL A 126 6.61 -7.28 13.35
C VAL A 126 7.53 -7.35 12.13
N ILE A 127 7.00 -6.96 10.97
CA ILE A 127 7.81 -6.77 9.78
C ILE A 127 7.82 -5.29 9.37
N VAL A 128 9.03 -4.74 9.17
CA VAL A 128 9.24 -3.38 8.67
C VAL A 128 9.60 -3.48 7.19
N ALA A 129 8.82 -2.87 6.30
CA ALA A 129 9.01 -3.12 4.88
C ALA A 129 8.76 -1.88 4.00
N THR A 130 9.30 -1.91 2.78
CA THR A 130 8.82 -1.05 1.70
C THR A 130 7.59 -1.68 1.03
N ASN A 131 6.95 -0.95 0.12
CA ASN A 131 5.83 -1.46 -0.71
C ASN A 131 6.19 -2.72 -1.55
N ALA A 132 7.48 -3.08 -1.63
CA ALA A 132 7.91 -4.34 -2.26
C ALA A 132 7.44 -5.58 -1.46
N PHE A 133 7.13 -5.41 -0.17
CA PHE A 133 6.55 -6.46 0.65
C PHE A 133 5.05 -6.53 0.45
N GLY A 134 4.56 -7.68 0.03
CA GLY A 134 3.14 -7.88 0.00
C GLY A 134 2.59 -8.60 -1.23
N MET A 135 3.27 -8.63 -2.37
CA MET A 135 2.84 -9.50 -3.47
C MET A 135 3.05 -10.97 -3.07
N GLY A 136 1.96 -11.73 -2.98
CA GLY A 136 2.02 -13.17 -2.66
C GLY A 136 2.12 -13.52 -1.17
N ILE A 137 1.94 -12.57 -0.24
CA ILE A 137 1.91 -12.85 1.18
C ILE A 137 0.47 -13.13 1.60
N ASP A 138 0.27 -14.35 2.09
CA ASP A 138 -1.00 -14.83 2.62
C ASP A 138 -0.87 -15.13 4.12
N LYS A 139 -0.77 -14.04 4.93
CA LYS A 139 -0.87 -14.09 6.37
C LYS A 139 -2.20 -13.46 6.77
N SER A 140 -3.11 -14.25 7.32
CA SER A 140 -4.46 -13.81 7.66
C SER A 140 -4.54 -13.04 8.97
N ASN A 141 -3.70 -13.39 9.95
CA ASN A 141 -3.71 -12.84 11.32
C ASN A 141 -2.86 -11.58 11.50
N VAL A 142 -2.88 -10.66 10.54
CA VAL A 142 -2.22 -9.36 10.66
C VAL A 142 -3.17 -8.42 11.42
N SER A 143 -2.85 -8.12 12.68
CA SER A 143 -3.70 -7.31 13.57
C SER A 143 -3.51 -5.81 13.38
N PHE A 144 -2.39 -5.38 12.80
CA PHE A 144 -2.19 -3.96 12.50
C PHE A 144 -1.32 -3.71 11.26
N VAL A 145 -1.56 -2.58 10.62
CA VAL A 145 -0.68 -1.99 9.60
C VAL A 145 -0.38 -0.54 9.99
N VAL A 146 0.91 -0.22 10.13
CA VAL A 146 1.37 1.15 10.36
C VAL A 146 2.07 1.67 9.11
N HIS A 147 1.60 2.79 8.58
CA HIS A 147 2.35 3.55 7.59
C HIS A 147 3.24 4.56 8.31
N TYR A 148 4.51 4.19 8.49
CA TYR A 148 5.52 5.08 9.08
C TYR A 148 5.75 6.31 8.18
N ASN A 149 5.76 6.13 6.86
CA ASN A 149 5.69 7.23 5.89
C ASN A 149 4.37 7.17 5.11
N MET A 150 3.83 8.34 4.75
CA MET A 150 2.64 8.42 3.92
C MET A 150 2.90 7.80 2.53
N PRO A 151 2.05 6.87 2.06
CA PRO A 151 2.11 6.35 0.69
C PRO A 151 1.89 7.46 -0.34
N LYS A 152 2.31 7.21 -1.59
CA LYS A 152 2.18 8.16 -2.69
C LYS A 152 0.76 8.40 -3.18
N ASP A 153 -0.16 7.44 -2.94
CA ASP A 153 -1.56 7.49 -3.37
C ASP A 153 -2.46 6.63 -2.47
N LEU A 154 -3.78 6.86 -2.57
CA LEU A 154 -4.80 6.15 -1.80
C LEU A 154 -4.95 4.69 -2.21
N GLU A 155 -4.67 4.35 -3.46
CA GLU A 155 -4.71 2.97 -3.93
C GLU A 155 -3.64 2.12 -3.23
N SER A 156 -2.40 2.64 -3.16
CA SER A 156 -1.31 2.00 -2.42
C SER A 156 -1.65 1.89 -0.93
N TYR A 157 -2.12 2.99 -0.32
CA TYR A 157 -2.56 3.00 1.07
C TYR A 157 -3.60 1.93 1.36
N TYR A 158 -4.65 1.85 0.55
CA TYR A 158 -5.74 0.90 0.73
C TYR A 158 -5.29 -0.56 0.54
N GLN A 159 -4.44 -0.82 -0.45
CA GLN A 159 -3.88 -2.16 -0.67
C GLN A 159 -2.98 -2.62 0.49
N GLU A 160 -2.18 -1.72 1.04
CA GLU A 160 -1.29 -1.98 2.15
C GLU A 160 -2.06 -2.13 3.47
N ALA A 161 -2.97 -1.22 3.79
CA ALA A 161 -3.85 -1.28 4.94
C ALA A 161 -4.76 -2.53 4.91
N GLY A 162 -5.25 -2.90 3.73
CA GLY A 162 -6.12 -4.07 3.51
C GLY A 162 -5.45 -5.43 3.75
N ARG A 163 -4.16 -5.46 4.13
CA ARG A 163 -3.48 -6.68 4.60
C ARG A 163 -3.85 -7.03 6.03
N ALA A 164 -4.28 -6.04 6.81
CA ALA A 164 -4.79 -6.25 8.15
C ALA A 164 -6.17 -6.90 8.14
N GLY A 165 -6.47 -7.71 9.15
CA GLY A 165 -7.78 -8.28 9.43
C GLY A 165 -8.36 -9.12 8.29
N ARG A 166 -7.56 -9.91 7.57
CA ARG A 166 -8.05 -10.80 6.50
C ARG A 166 -8.86 -11.97 7.03
N ASP A 167 -8.64 -12.32 8.28
CA ASP A 167 -9.42 -13.30 9.04
C ASP A 167 -10.81 -12.78 9.46
N GLY A 168 -11.09 -11.50 9.26
CA GLY A 168 -12.32 -10.84 9.67
C GLY A 168 -12.28 -10.23 11.07
N GLU A 169 -11.20 -10.45 11.82
CA GLU A 169 -11.01 -9.85 13.14
C GLU A 169 -10.73 -8.35 13.04
N GLU A 170 -10.98 -7.63 14.14
CA GLU A 170 -10.68 -6.20 14.22
C GLU A 170 -9.17 -5.96 14.07
N ALA A 171 -8.83 -4.97 13.24
CA ALA A 171 -7.43 -4.62 12.98
C ALA A 171 -7.23 -3.11 12.88
N ALA A 172 -6.06 -2.64 13.35
CA ALA A 172 -5.71 -1.22 13.36
C ALA A 172 -4.87 -0.83 12.14
N CYS A 173 -5.25 0.27 11.47
CA CYS A 173 -4.51 0.85 10.36
C CYS A 173 -4.15 2.30 10.71
N CYS A 174 -2.89 2.54 11.09
CA CYS A 174 -2.40 3.83 11.53
C CYS A 174 -1.46 4.47 10.49
N LEU A 175 -1.76 5.70 10.10
CA LEU A 175 -0.88 6.52 9.27
C LEU A 175 -0.18 7.57 10.13
N LEU A 176 1.15 7.52 10.23
CA LEU A 176 1.98 8.51 10.92
C LEU A 176 2.38 9.63 9.93
N TYR A 177 1.47 10.57 9.70
CA TYR A 177 1.66 11.64 8.74
C TYR A 177 2.64 12.72 9.21
N GLN A 178 3.57 13.10 8.35
CA GLN A 178 4.38 14.32 8.47
C GLN A 178 4.45 15.06 7.13
N PRO A 179 4.52 16.42 7.11
CA PRO A 179 4.62 17.18 5.86
C PRO A 179 5.86 16.85 5.00
N SER A 180 6.92 16.32 5.62
CA SER A 180 8.11 15.83 4.93
C SER A 180 7.82 14.68 3.96
N ASP A 181 6.76 13.88 4.22
CA ASP A 181 6.37 12.77 3.34
C ASP A 181 5.89 13.27 1.98
N VAL A 182 5.21 14.41 1.94
CA VAL A 182 4.78 15.03 0.67
C VAL A 182 6.00 15.41 -0.19
N ARG A 183 7.03 15.99 0.46
CA ARG A 183 8.29 16.35 -0.23
C ARG A 183 9.03 15.12 -0.73
N LEU A 184 9.13 14.07 0.10
CA LEU A 184 9.75 12.81 -0.27
C LEU A 184 9.03 12.18 -1.48
N ASN A 185 7.71 12.07 -1.43
CA ASN A 185 6.93 11.48 -2.53
C ASN A 185 7.00 12.33 -3.80
N SER A 186 6.97 13.66 -3.70
CA SER A 186 7.16 14.55 -4.87
C SER A 186 8.53 14.33 -5.51
N PHE A 187 9.59 14.27 -4.70
CA PHE A 187 10.94 13.99 -5.17
C PHE A 187 11.01 12.63 -5.90
N LEU A 188 10.43 11.58 -5.33
CA LEU A 188 10.40 10.25 -5.94
C LEU A 188 9.61 10.22 -7.26
N ILE A 189 8.50 10.97 -7.35
CA ILE A 189 7.71 11.11 -8.58
C ILE A 189 8.55 11.78 -9.67
N ASP A 190 9.22 12.88 -9.35
CA ASP A 190 10.02 13.63 -10.32
C ASP A 190 11.21 12.80 -10.83
N HIS A 191 11.93 12.07 -9.94
CA HIS A 191 13.09 11.24 -10.33
C HIS A 191 12.69 9.97 -11.09
N ALA A 192 11.54 9.37 -10.81
CA ALA A 192 11.07 8.22 -11.58
C ALA A 192 10.80 8.56 -13.06
N GLN A 193 10.61 9.84 -13.38
CA GLN A 193 10.42 10.31 -14.76
C GLN A 193 11.76 10.43 -15.52
N ASP A 194 12.85 10.79 -14.82
CA ASP A 194 14.17 10.94 -15.43
C ASP A 194 14.72 9.60 -15.95
N GLU A 195 14.35 8.48 -15.31
CA GLU A 195 14.75 7.12 -15.69
C GLU A 195 13.84 6.50 -16.77
N SER A 196 12.75 7.16 -17.15
CA SER A 196 11.76 6.61 -18.09
C SER A 196 12.18 6.79 -19.55
N GLN A 197 11.94 5.78 -20.39
CA GLN A 197 12.14 5.86 -21.85
C GLN A 197 10.95 6.50 -22.60
N LEU A 198 10.05 7.16 -21.88
CA LEU A 198 8.87 7.81 -22.45
C LEU A 198 9.24 9.15 -23.12
N ASP A 199 8.45 9.54 -24.12
CA ASP A 199 8.54 10.88 -24.69
C ASP A 199 8.13 11.96 -23.66
N GLU A 200 8.57 13.20 -23.90
CA GLU A 200 8.38 14.32 -22.96
C GLU A 200 6.90 14.59 -22.63
N GLN A 201 6.02 14.52 -23.63
CA GLN A 201 4.57 14.76 -23.39
C GLN A 201 3.96 13.66 -22.52
N THR A 202 4.29 12.41 -22.79
CA THR A 202 3.82 11.27 -21.99
C THR A 202 4.36 11.33 -20.57
N ARG A 203 5.64 11.69 -20.39
CA ARG A 203 6.25 11.91 -19.07
C ARG A 203 5.50 12.96 -18.26
N GLN A 204 5.21 14.11 -18.87
CA GLN A 204 4.49 15.19 -18.20
C GLN A 204 3.09 14.72 -17.74
N ILE A 205 2.34 14.03 -18.60
CA ILE A 205 1.00 13.51 -18.26
C ILE A 205 1.08 12.52 -17.09
N VAL A 206 2.07 11.62 -17.09
CA VAL A 206 2.25 10.64 -16.02
C VAL A 206 2.63 11.32 -14.70
N SER A 207 3.52 12.32 -14.73
CA SER A 207 3.91 13.13 -13.57
C SER A 207 2.72 13.87 -12.98
N ASP A 208 1.95 14.58 -13.80
CA ASP A 208 0.79 15.36 -13.35
C ASP A 208 -0.26 14.47 -12.70
N ARG A 209 -0.52 13.29 -13.28
CA ARG A 209 -1.43 12.30 -12.68
C ARG A 209 -0.90 11.76 -11.35
N ALA A 210 0.41 11.52 -11.23
CA ALA A 210 1.01 11.07 -9.99
C ALA A 210 0.93 12.16 -8.90
N LYS A 211 1.19 13.42 -9.25
CA LYS A 211 1.06 14.58 -8.36
C LYS A 211 -0.39 14.79 -7.89
N GLU A 212 -1.36 14.62 -8.79
CA GLU A 212 -2.78 14.71 -8.40
C GLU A 212 -3.18 13.59 -7.43
N ARG A 213 -2.71 12.35 -7.62
CA ARG A 213 -2.93 11.26 -6.66
C ARG A 213 -2.28 11.54 -5.31
N LEU A 214 -1.04 12.05 -5.30
CA LEU A 214 -0.36 12.46 -4.08
C LEU A 214 -1.12 13.57 -3.33
N LYS A 215 -1.67 14.55 -4.07
CA LYS A 215 -2.54 15.59 -3.50
C LYS A 215 -3.77 14.99 -2.82
N ARG A 216 -4.45 14.04 -3.45
CA ARG A 216 -5.61 13.35 -2.86
C ARG A 216 -5.22 12.57 -1.59
N MET A 217 -4.08 11.86 -1.60
CA MET A 217 -3.56 11.19 -0.41
C MET A 217 -3.23 12.19 0.71
N THR A 218 -2.66 13.34 0.38
CA THR A 218 -2.39 14.43 1.34
C THR A 218 -3.68 14.97 1.95
N LEU A 219 -4.71 15.20 1.14
CA LEU A 219 -6.03 15.63 1.62
C LEU A 219 -6.68 14.59 2.53
N TYR A 220 -6.57 13.30 2.19
CA TYR A 220 -7.00 12.21 3.07
C TYR A 220 -6.34 12.30 4.45
N ALA A 221 -5.02 12.50 4.50
CA ALA A 221 -4.25 12.57 5.74
C ALA A 221 -4.46 13.87 6.54
N THR A 222 -4.89 14.97 5.90
CA THR A 222 -4.90 16.30 6.53
C THR A 222 -6.29 16.88 6.79
N GLN A 223 -7.29 16.51 6.02
CA GLN A 223 -8.67 16.99 6.22
C GLN A 223 -9.39 16.19 7.31
N GLY A 224 -10.29 16.84 8.03
CA GLY A 224 -11.21 16.21 8.98
C GLY A 224 -12.28 15.34 8.29
N GLY A 225 -13.06 14.62 9.07
CA GLY A 225 -14.15 13.74 8.62
C GLY A 225 -13.81 12.25 8.70
N CYS A 226 -14.77 11.41 8.35
CA CYS A 226 -14.63 9.97 8.41
C CYS A 226 -13.63 9.46 7.34
N LEU A 227 -12.56 8.80 7.76
CA LEU A 227 -11.55 8.27 6.86
C LEU A 227 -12.10 7.15 5.95
N ARG A 228 -12.99 6.32 6.49
CA ARG A 228 -13.67 5.26 5.72
C ARG A 228 -14.51 5.85 4.60
N THR A 229 -15.34 6.86 4.90
CA THR A 229 -16.13 7.59 3.89
C THR A 229 -15.26 8.08 2.74
N LYS A 230 -14.12 8.71 3.04
CA LYS A 230 -13.20 9.22 2.02
C LYS A 230 -12.63 8.13 1.12
N ILE A 231 -12.32 6.94 1.67
CA ILE A 231 -11.86 5.80 0.87
C ILE A 231 -12.98 5.31 -0.04
N LEU A 232 -14.19 5.11 0.47
CA LEU A 232 -15.32 4.63 -0.31
C LEU A 232 -15.65 5.60 -1.45
N GLU A 233 -15.75 6.90 -1.16
CA GLU A 233 -15.97 7.95 -2.16
C GLU A 233 -14.87 7.97 -3.23
N TYR A 234 -13.60 7.79 -2.83
CA TYR A 234 -12.48 7.75 -3.77
C TYR A 234 -12.62 6.61 -4.79
N PHE A 235 -13.08 5.44 -4.34
CA PHE A 235 -13.33 4.29 -5.23
C PHE A 235 -14.70 4.32 -5.91
N GLY A 236 -15.51 5.35 -5.66
CA GLY A 236 -16.83 5.54 -6.26
C GLY A 236 -17.94 4.72 -5.62
N GLU A 237 -17.75 4.31 -4.37
CA GLU A 237 -18.74 3.62 -3.57
C GLU A 237 -19.45 4.61 -2.64
N LYS A 238 -20.76 4.43 -2.46
CA LYS A 238 -21.52 5.24 -1.50
C LYS A 238 -21.19 4.77 -0.08
N PRO A 239 -20.82 5.68 0.83
CA PRO A 239 -20.65 5.33 2.23
C PRO A 239 -21.99 4.89 2.83
N PRO A 240 -21.96 4.02 3.84
CA PRO A 240 -23.13 3.53 4.54
C PRO A 240 -23.84 4.63 5.34
#